data_4dd9e5f0174bfaa902878e9c612f04de
#
_entry.id   4dd9e5f0174bfaa902878e9c612f04de
#
_cell.length_a   1.000
_cell.length_b   1.000
_cell.length_c   1.000
_cell.angle_alpha   90.00
_cell.angle_beta   90.00
_cell.angle_gamma   90.00
#
_symmetry.space_group_name_H-M   'P 1'
#
loop_
_entity.id
_entity.type
_entity.pdbx_description
1 polymer ?
#
loop_
_entity_poly.entity_id
_entity_poly.type
_entity_poly.pdbx_seq_one_letter_code
_entity_poly.pdbx_strand_id
1 'polypeptide(L)'
;MIDDFNREALGIDIAVSLPAGRITRYLDKLAEYHGYPLKIRVDNGPEFTGKTFIDWAKSHGISIDYIQSGSPYQNGYIERFNRTYRTEVIDLYLFNNLEQARKVTEEWLTIYNTERPHEALNNMTPNEYKTLKQAA
;
A
#
# COMPACT_ATOMS: atom_id res chain seq x y z
N MET A 1 0.80 -1.04 -0.35
CA MET A 1 -0.07 -0.36 0.64
C MET A 1 -0.11 1.14 0.37
N ILE A 2 -1.27 1.73 0.39
CA ILE A 2 -1.46 3.15 0.11
C ILE A 2 -2.30 3.79 1.22
N ASP A 3 -1.99 5.05 1.55
CA ASP A 3 -2.75 5.82 2.52
C ASP A 3 -3.95 6.48 1.82
N ASP A 4 -5.17 6.20 2.27
CA ASP A 4 -6.39 6.73 1.65
C ASP A 4 -6.50 8.26 1.79
N PHE A 5 -5.90 8.84 2.82
CA PHE A 5 -5.99 10.28 3.07
C PHE A 5 -5.13 11.10 2.09
N ASN A 6 -3.84 10.77 2.00
CA ASN A 6 -2.89 11.55 1.22
C ASN A 6 -2.37 10.86 -0.04
N ARG A 7 -2.86 9.66 -0.32
CA ARG A 7 -2.47 8.82 -1.47
C ARG A 7 -1.00 8.41 -1.48
N GLU A 8 -0.31 8.56 -0.34
CA GLU A 8 1.08 8.13 -0.21
C GLU A 8 1.17 6.61 -0.37
N ALA A 9 2.10 6.15 -1.20
CA ALA A 9 2.41 4.73 -1.28
C ALA A 9 3.35 4.39 -0.13
N LEU A 10 2.86 3.65 0.85
CA LEU A 10 3.62 3.30 2.06
C LEU A 10 4.62 2.19 1.80
N GLY A 11 4.36 1.32 0.86
CA GLY A 11 5.28 0.26 0.47
C GLY A 11 4.64 -0.75 -0.47
N ILE A 12 5.49 -1.47 -1.18
CA ILE A 12 5.10 -2.60 -2.01
C ILE A 12 5.98 -3.78 -1.61
N ASP A 13 5.37 -4.89 -1.18
CA ASP A 13 6.11 -6.10 -0.89
C ASP A 13 6.16 -7.00 -2.13
N ILE A 14 7.36 -7.40 -2.51
CA ILE A 14 7.61 -8.24 -3.69
C ILE A 14 8.16 -9.58 -3.23
N ALA A 15 7.46 -10.65 -3.56
CA ALA A 15 7.87 -12.01 -3.20
C ALA A 15 7.25 -13.03 -4.16
N VAL A 16 7.73 -14.24 -4.09
CA VAL A 16 7.19 -15.36 -4.88
C VAL A 16 5.79 -15.74 -4.36
N SER A 17 5.56 -15.61 -3.05
CA SER A 17 4.25 -15.84 -2.44
C SER A 17 4.08 -14.93 -1.23
N LEU A 18 2.83 -14.62 -0.87
CA LEU A 18 2.50 -13.71 0.23
C LEU A 18 1.55 -14.37 1.23
N PRO A 19 2.01 -15.34 2.03
CA PRO A 19 1.18 -15.91 3.09
C PRO A 19 0.93 -14.87 4.20
N ALA A 20 -0.11 -15.11 5.02
CA ALA A 20 -0.53 -14.17 6.06
C ALA A 20 0.60 -13.76 7.00
N GLY A 21 1.46 -14.70 7.40
CA GLY A 21 2.59 -14.40 8.28
C GLY A 21 3.61 -13.45 7.67
N ARG A 22 3.82 -13.53 6.36
CA ARG A 22 4.69 -12.58 5.65
C ARG A 22 4.05 -11.21 5.57
N ILE A 23 2.75 -11.15 5.31
CA ILE A 23 2.00 -9.89 5.24
C ILE A 23 2.07 -9.15 6.58
N THR A 24 1.81 -9.84 7.69
CA THR A 24 1.86 -9.22 9.02
C THR A 24 3.26 -8.72 9.37
N ARG A 25 4.30 -9.47 9.06
CA ARG A 25 5.70 -9.04 9.27
C ARG A 25 6.04 -7.80 8.45
N TYR A 26 5.57 -7.75 7.21
CA TYR A 26 5.79 -6.57 6.35
C TYR A 26 5.05 -5.34 6.90
N LEU A 27 3.82 -5.50 7.36
CA LEU A 27 3.06 -4.42 7.97
C LEU A 27 3.69 -3.93 9.27
N ASP A 28 4.24 -4.82 10.09
CA ASP A 28 5.00 -4.44 11.28
C ASP A 28 6.23 -3.60 10.90
N LYS A 29 6.90 -3.94 9.82
CA LYS A 29 8.05 -3.21 9.31
C LYS A 29 7.66 -1.81 8.83
N LEU A 30 6.56 -1.69 8.11
CA LEU A 30 6.04 -0.39 7.71
C LEU A 30 5.63 0.46 8.91
N ALA A 31 5.10 -0.16 9.96
CA ALA A 31 4.67 0.53 11.17
C ALA A 31 5.83 1.16 11.95
N GLU A 32 7.06 0.66 11.78
CA GLU A 32 8.25 1.29 12.38
C GLU A 32 8.46 2.72 11.87
N TYR A 33 8.04 3.00 10.64
CA TYR A 33 8.19 4.31 10.00
C TYR A 33 6.90 5.14 10.03
N HIS A 34 5.75 4.49 9.91
CA HIS A 34 4.46 5.16 9.72
C HIS A 34 3.51 5.02 10.91
N GLY A 35 3.83 4.18 11.88
CA GLY A 35 2.91 3.78 12.95
C GLY A 35 1.86 2.79 12.45
N TYR A 36 1.09 2.25 13.39
CA TYR A 36 -0.01 1.33 13.05
C TYR A 36 -1.25 2.14 12.69
N PRO A 37 -1.96 1.75 11.61
CA PRO A 37 -3.22 2.42 11.25
C PRO A 37 -4.33 2.04 12.22
N LEU A 38 -5.36 2.85 12.30
CA LEU A 38 -6.56 2.51 13.05
C LEU A 38 -7.44 1.51 12.30
N LYS A 39 -7.38 1.54 10.98
CA LYS A 39 -8.20 0.70 10.11
C LYS A 39 -7.42 0.30 8.86
N ILE A 40 -7.59 -0.94 8.44
CA ILE A 40 -7.04 -1.46 7.18
C ILE A 40 -8.20 -1.98 6.33
N ARG A 41 -8.22 -1.58 5.06
CA ARG A 41 -9.16 -2.11 4.07
C ARG A 41 -8.48 -3.18 3.24
N VAL A 42 -9.08 -4.37 3.18
CA VAL A 42 -8.54 -5.53 2.45
C VAL A 42 -9.67 -6.25 1.71
N ASP A 43 -9.31 -7.12 0.77
CA ASP A 43 -10.27 -8.01 0.13
C ASP A 43 -10.55 -9.23 1.03
N ASN A 44 -11.37 -10.16 0.56
CA ASN A 44 -11.76 -11.37 1.29
C ASN A 44 -10.85 -12.56 1.01
N GLY A 45 -9.61 -12.32 0.58
CA GLY A 45 -8.64 -13.39 0.38
C GLY A 45 -8.34 -14.18 1.66
N PRO A 46 -7.97 -15.46 1.53
CA PRO A 46 -7.71 -16.30 2.71
C PRO A 46 -6.59 -15.77 3.59
N GLU A 47 -5.63 -15.05 3.04
CA GLU A 47 -4.54 -14.43 3.80
C GLU A 47 -5.04 -13.34 4.76
N PHE A 48 -6.20 -12.74 4.48
CA PHE A 48 -6.78 -11.67 5.31
C PHE A 48 -7.95 -12.15 6.19
N THR A 49 -8.59 -13.27 5.85
CA THR A 49 -9.71 -13.79 6.63
C THR A 49 -9.28 -14.85 7.64
N GLY A 50 -8.04 -15.31 7.58
CA GLY A 50 -7.49 -16.33 8.46
C GLY A 50 -7.13 -15.78 9.83
N LYS A 51 -6.90 -16.71 10.77
CA LYS A 51 -6.62 -16.37 12.16
C LYS A 51 -5.36 -15.52 12.33
N THR A 52 -4.31 -15.81 11.58
CA THR A 52 -3.03 -15.09 11.69
C THR A 52 -3.19 -13.58 11.52
N PHE A 53 -3.88 -13.16 10.45
CA PHE A 53 -4.09 -11.74 10.18
C PHE A 53 -5.06 -11.11 11.18
N ILE A 54 -6.16 -11.80 11.50
CA ILE A 54 -7.17 -11.30 12.43
C ILE A 54 -6.57 -11.10 13.83
N ASP A 55 -5.79 -12.07 14.34
CA ASP A 55 -5.16 -11.97 15.66
C ASP A 55 -4.11 -10.86 15.68
N TRP A 56 -3.34 -10.70 14.61
CA TRP A 56 -2.39 -9.62 14.47
C TRP A 56 -3.07 -8.25 14.55
N ALA A 57 -4.16 -8.08 13.81
CA ALA A 57 -4.91 -6.81 13.81
C ALA A 57 -5.46 -6.50 15.20
N LYS A 58 -6.03 -7.50 15.88
CA LYS A 58 -6.55 -7.32 17.25
C LYS A 58 -5.47 -6.91 18.23
N SER A 59 -4.28 -7.52 18.15
CA SER A 59 -3.19 -7.23 19.07
C SER A 59 -2.64 -5.81 18.89
N HIS A 60 -2.85 -5.19 17.75
CA HIS A 60 -2.43 -3.82 17.46
C HIS A 60 -3.58 -2.80 17.46
N GLY A 61 -4.78 -3.21 17.86
CA GLY A 61 -5.94 -2.32 17.90
C GLY A 61 -6.41 -1.85 16.54
N ILE A 62 -6.21 -2.67 15.49
CA ILE A 62 -6.56 -2.33 14.12
C ILE A 62 -7.93 -2.93 13.77
N SER A 63 -8.83 -2.10 13.24
CA SER A 63 -10.09 -2.57 12.66
C SER A 63 -9.86 -3.02 11.23
N ILE A 64 -10.41 -4.16 10.85
CA ILE A 64 -10.33 -4.67 9.49
C ILE A 64 -11.65 -4.36 8.77
N ASP A 65 -11.55 -3.68 7.62
CA ASP A 65 -12.66 -3.38 6.75
C ASP A 65 -12.58 -4.27 5.51
N TYR A 66 -13.41 -5.32 5.47
CA TYR A 66 -13.45 -6.22 4.32
C TYR A 66 -14.29 -5.62 3.21
N ILE A 67 -13.73 -5.58 2.00
CA ILE A 67 -14.43 -5.09 0.81
C ILE A 67 -15.51 -6.07 0.42
N GLN A 68 -16.72 -5.57 0.21
CA GLN A 68 -17.82 -6.40 -0.26
C GLN A 68 -17.61 -6.82 -1.72
N SER A 69 -17.88 -8.08 -2.00
CA SER A 69 -17.83 -8.62 -3.36
C SER A 69 -18.79 -7.83 -4.28
N GLY A 70 -18.28 -7.36 -5.41
CA GLY A 70 -19.09 -6.60 -6.37
C GLY A 70 -19.18 -5.10 -6.09
N SER A 71 -18.41 -4.56 -5.13
CA SER A 71 -18.38 -3.13 -4.84
C SER A 71 -17.05 -2.52 -5.30
N PRO A 72 -16.89 -2.19 -6.60
CA PRO A 72 -15.60 -1.76 -7.15
C PRO A 72 -15.09 -0.44 -6.58
N TYR A 73 -15.98 0.41 -6.08
CA TYR A 73 -15.58 1.72 -5.54
C TYR A 73 -14.88 1.64 -4.19
N GLN A 74 -15.05 0.56 -3.44
CA GLN A 74 -14.48 0.42 -2.11
C GLN A 74 -12.95 0.30 -2.11
N ASN A 75 -12.36 -0.05 -3.26
CA ASN A 75 -10.92 -0.25 -3.38
C ASN A 75 -10.31 0.55 -4.56
N GLY A 76 -10.97 1.63 -4.97
CA GLY A 76 -10.59 2.38 -6.16
C GLY A 76 -9.17 2.94 -6.13
N TYR A 77 -8.70 3.41 -4.96
CA TYR A 77 -7.37 4.00 -4.84
C TYR A 77 -6.26 2.98 -5.01
N ILE A 78 -6.39 1.82 -4.35
CA ILE A 78 -5.38 0.77 -4.47
C ILE A 78 -5.39 0.13 -5.86
N GLU A 79 -6.55 -0.02 -6.48
CA GLU A 79 -6.65 -0.53 -7.85
C GLU A 79 -5.99 0.40 -8.85
N ARG A 80 -6.20 1.71 -8.72
CA ARG A 80 -5.55 2.72 -9.57
C ARG A 80 -4.04 2.71 -9.36
N PHE A 81 -3.60 2.65 -8.12
CA PHE A 81 -2.18 2.53 -7.78
C PHE A 81 -1.55 1.29 -8.40
N ASN A 82 -2.20 0.14 -8.26
CA ASN A 82 -1.71 -1.12 -8.80
C ASN A 82 -1.61 -1.08 -10.34
N ARG A 83 -2.58 -0.45 -11.00
CA ARG A 83 -2.56 -0.27 -12.45
C ARG A 83 -1.38 0.59 -12.88
N THR A 84 -1.16 1.70 -12.19
CA THR A 84 -0.03 2.60 -12.45
C THR A 84 1.30 1.88 -12.26
N TYR A 85 1.47 1.16 -11.16
CA TYR A 85 2.67 0.37 -10.89
C TYR A 85 2.90 -0.70 -11.96
N ARG A 86 1.86 -1.41 -12.35
CA ARG A 86 1.97 -2.42 -13.40
C ARG A 86 2.43 -1.82 -14.72
N THR A 87 1.82 -0.72 -15.14
CA THR A 87 2.13 -0.07 -16.40
C THR A 87 3.53 0.55 -16.41
N GLU A 88 3.92 1.20 -15.32
CA GLU A 88 5.17 1.96 -15.28
C GLU A 88 6.38 1.16 -14.82
N VAL A 89 6.19 0.04 -14.16
CA VAL A 89 7.29 -0.79 -13.64
C VAL A 89 7.24 -2.20 -14.20
N ILE A 90 6.19 -2.96 -13.91
CA ILE A 90 6.16 -4.39 -14.25
C ILE A 90 6.20 -4.62 -15.76
N ASP A 91 5.45 -3.85 -16.54
CA ASP A 91 5.36 -4.02 -17.98
C ASP A 91 6.57 -3.46 -18.75
N LEU A 92 7.33 -2.53 -18.15
CA LEU A 92 8.47 -1.89 -18.81
C LEU A 92 9.80 -2.55 -18.55
N TYR A 93 9.95 -3.33 -17.47
CA TYR A 93 11.22 -3.88 -17.05
C TYR A 93 11.22 -5.39 -17.06
N LEU A 94 12.34 -5.99 -17.49
CA LEU A 94 12.61 -7.41 -17.32
C LEU A 94 13.52 -7.57 -16.10
N PHE A 95 13.04 -8.24 -15.07
CA PHE A 95 13.79 -8.41 -13.84
C PHE A 95 14.50 -9.76 -13.81
N ASN A 96 15.79 -9.75 -13.49
CA ASN A 96 16.59 -10.97 -13.37
C ASN A 96 16.38 -11.67 -12.03
N ASN A 97 16.01 -10.93 -10.99
CA ASN A 97 15.77 -11.47 -9.65
C ASN A 97 14.91 -10.51 -8.81
N LEU A 98 14.51 -10.95 -7.61
CA LEU A 98 13.67 -10.15 -6.71
C LEU A 98 14.38 -8.91 -6.19
N GLU A 99 15.69 -8.96 -5.99
CA GLU A 99 16.47 -7.82 -5.50
C GLU A 99 16.42 -6.66 -6.49
N GLN A 100 16.60 -6.95 -7.78
CA GLN A 100 16.49 -5.94 -8.82
C GLN A 100 15.08 -5.33 -8.88
N ALA A 101 14.05 -6.18 -8.80
CA ALA A 101 12.66 -5.72 -8.78
C ALA A 101 12.39 -4.81 -7.59
N ARG A 102 12.89 -5.15 -6.41
CA ARG A 102 12.76 -4.33 -5.20
C ARG A 102 13.43 -2.98 -5.34
N LYS A 103 14.64 -2.95 -5.89
CA LYS A 103 15.39 -1.70 -6.08
C LYS A 103 14.67 -0.73 -7.02
N VAL A 104 14.23 -1.21 -8.18
CA VAL A 104 13.48 -0.38 -9.14
C VAL A 104 12.17 0.10 -8.53
N THR A 105 11.48 -0.75 -7.79
CA THR A 105 10.23 -0.40 -7.11
C THR A 105 10.44 0.68 -6.06
N GLU A 106 11.49 0.61 -5.25
CA GLU A 106 11.80 1.63 -4.24
C GLU A 106 12.08 2.98 -4.87
N GLU A 107 12.83 3.03 -5.95
CA GLU A 107 13.10 4.25 -6.70
C GLU A 107 11.81 4.84 -7.27
N TRP A 108 10.96 4.00 -7.86
CA TRP A 108 9.67 4.42 -8.39
C TRP A 108 8.73 4.95 -7.30
N LEU A 109 8.70 4.31 -6.12
CA LEU A 109 7.87 4.76 -4.99
C LEU A 109 8.28 6.16 -4.51
N THR A 110 9.58 6.43 -4.47
CA THR A 110 10.08 7.76 -4.09
C THR A 110 9.56 8.83 -5.04
N ILE A 111 9.63 8.58 -6.34
CA ILE A 111 9.12 9.49 -7.37
C ILE A 111 7.60 9.65 -7.24
N TYR A 112 6.88 8.54 -7.04
CA TYR A 112 5.43 8.56 -6.88
C TYR A 112 4.99 9.47 -5.73
N ASN A 113 5.66 9.37 -4.60
CA ASN A 113 5.30 10.13 -3.40
C ASN A 113 5.76 11.60 -3.44
N THR A 114 6.86 11.90 -4.14
CA THR A 114 7.51 13.22 -4.08
C THR A 114 7.38 14.04 -5.36
N GLU A 115 7.16 13.40 -6.50
CA GLU A 115 7.17 14.10 -7.79
C GLU A 115 5.88 13.96 -8.60
N ARG A 116 5.05 12.95 -8.31
CA ARG A 116 3.81 12.72 -9.06
C ARG A 116 2.66 13.51 -8.46
N PRO A 117 2.09 14.49 -9.19
CA PRO A 117 0.90 15.20 -8.73
C PRO A 117 -0.36 14.34 -8.86
N HIS A 118 -1.31 14.53 -7.96
CA HIS A 118 -2.59 13.83 -7.94
C HIS A 118 -3.74 14.83 -8.07
N GLU A 119 -4.63 14.62 -9.04
CA GLU A 119 -5.79 15.48 -9.25
C GLU A 119 -6.67 15.58 -7.98
N ALA A 120 -6.90 14.45 -7.32
CA ALA A 120 -7.67 14.38 -6.07
C ALA A 120 -7.02 15.16 -4.92
N LEU A 121 -5.75 15.52 -5.03
CA LEU A 121 -4.99 16.29 -4.04
C LEU A 121 -4.67 17.70 -4.55
N ASN A 122 -5.51 18.29 -5.41
CA ASN A 122 -5.29 19.59 -6.04
C ASN A 122 -3.95 19.66 -6.80
N ASN A 123 -3.60 18.58 -7.49
CA ASN A 123 -2.36 18.40 -8.24
C ASN A 123 -1.09 18.45 -7.38
N MET A 124 -1.22 18.24 -6.08
CA MET A 124 -0.07 18.04 -5.20
C MET A 124 0.39 16.59 -5.20
N THR A 125 1.67 16.37 -4.90
CA THR A 125 2.17 15.03 -4.62
C THR A 125 1.67 14.56 -3.25
N PRO A 126 1.67 13.25 -2.94
CA PRO A 126 1.32 12.77 -1.60
C PRO A 126 2.12 13.44 -0.48
N ASN A 127 3.43 13.63 -0.66
CA ASN A 127 4.26 14.27 0.36
C ASN A 127 3.92 15.75 0.57
N GLU A 128 3.67 16.49 -0.52
CA GLU A 128 3.26 17.90 -0.42
C GLU A 128 1.94 18.04 0.33
N TYR A 129 0.95 17.21 0.00
CA TYR A 129 -0.35 17.22 0.65
C TYR A 129 -0.24 16.87 2.14
N LYS A 130 0.54 15.84 2.48
CA LYS A 130 0.80 15.42 3.85
C LYS A 130 1.42 16.56 4.67
N THR A 131 2.44 17.21 4.15
CA THR A 131 3.13 18.33 4.82
C THR A 131 2.19 19.51 5.06
N LEU A 132 1.39 19.88 4.08
CA LEU A 132 0.41 20.96 4.20
C LEU A 132 -0.61 20.67 5.31
N LYS A 133 -1.13 19.45 5.38
CA LYS A 133 -2.13 19.08 6.38
C LYS A 133 -1.54 18.97 7.79
N GLN A 134 -0.29 18.57 7.92
CA GLN A 134 0.40 18.54 9.21
C GLN A 134 0.73 19.93 9.74
N ALA A 135 0.98 20.89 8.85
CA ALA A 135 1.25 22.27 9.21
C ALA A 135 0.00 23.04 9.63
N ALA A 136 -1.15 22.57 9.24
CA ALA A 136 -2.42 23.19 9.61
C ALA A 136 -2.89 22.70 10.97
#